data_472ea3b330ea2bbe493e103d41747b63
#
_entry.id   472ea3b330ea2bbe493e103d41747b63
#
_cell.length_a   1.000
_cell.length_b   1.000
_cell.length_c   1.000
_cell.angle_alpha   90.00
_cell.angle_beta   90.00
_cell.angle_gamma   90.00
#
_symmetry.space_group_name_H-M   'P 1'
#
loop_
_entity.id
_entity.type
_entity.pdbx_description
1 polymer ?
#
loop_
_entity_poly.entity_id
_entity_poly.type
_entity_poly.pdbx_seq_one_letter_code
_entity_poly.pdbx_strand_id
1 'polypeptide(L)'
;MINSVRNAVLSILNKNNYGYISPSDFNLFAQNSQMEIFEEYFSSYNKVINAENARGSGVGYADIEQPIAEVLEYFLRTDYLSKVAANRFSMPSLTTTGYEAYMLLDVKCKPVLLKSGTNTAVVSGQLVDSTATFLADVS
;
A
#
# COMPACT_ATOMS: atom_id res chain seq x y z
N MET A 1 19.08 7.22 -8.72
CA MET A 1 19.15 5.75 -8.73
C MET A 1 18.78 5.15 -10.09
N ILE A 2 17.56 5.34 -10.62
CA ILE A 2 17.14 4.74 -11.92
C ILE A 2 18.04 5.10 -13.11
N ASN A 3 18.53 6.34 -13.17
CA ASN A 3 19.45 6.78 -14.23
C ASN A 3 20.81 6.07 -14.16
N SER A 4 21.28 5.72 -12.97
CA SER A 4 22.53 4.96 -12.80
C SER A 4 22.37 3.54 -13.33
N VAL A 5 21.24 2.89 -13.03
CA VAL A 5 20.92 1.55 -13.54
C VAL A 5 20.78 1.59 -15.07
N ARG A 6 20.07 2.58 -15.62
CA ARG A 6 19.94 2.77 -17.07
C ARG A 6 21.31 2.94 -17.75
N ASN A 7 22.17 3.77 -17.19
CA ASN A 7 23.49 3.98 -17.75
C ASN A 7 24.36 2.71 -17.69
N ALA A 8 24.25 1.92 -16.62
CA ALA A 8 24.93 0.64 -16.50
C ALA A 8 24.45 -0.35 -17.58
N VAL A 9 23.13 -0.48 -17.76
CA VAL A 9 22.54 -1.34 -18.79
C VAL A 9 23.00 -0.90 -20.20
N LEU A 10 22.91 0.41 -20.51
CA LEU A 10 23.38 0.94 -21.80
C LEU A 10 24.88 0.70 -22.02
N SER A 11 25.70 0.79 -20.98
CA SER A 11 27.14 0.51 -21.06
C SER A 11 27.40 -0.97 -21.39
N ILE A 12 26.63 -1.88 -20.83
CA ILE A 12 26.74 -3.32 -21.09
C ILE A 12 26.30 -3.62 -22.54
N LEU A 13 25.17 -3.04 -22.97
CA LEU A 13 24.64 -3.23 -24.33
C LEU A 13 25.60 -2.71 -25.39
N ASN A 14 26.17 -1.52 -25.19
CA ASN A 14 27.14 -0.93 -26.11
C ASN A 14 28.42 -1.78 -26.20
N LYS A 15 28.86 -2.38 -25.10
CA LYS A 15 30.05 -3.23 -25.05
C LYS A 15 29.91 -4.50 -25.89
N ASN A 16 28.68 -4.98 -26.04
CA ASN A 16 28.37 -6.20 -26.79
C ASN A 16 27.79 -5.93 -28.20
N ASN A 17 27.80 -4.70 -28.67
CA ASN A 17 27.25 -4.30 -29.97
C ASN A 17 25.76 -4.64 -30.19
N TYR A 18 24.97 -4.79 -29.13
CA TYR A 18 23.53 -5.14 -29.21
C TYR A 18 22.62 -3.94 -29.52
N GLY A 19 23.17 -2.75 -29.71
CA GLY A 19 22.41 -1.60 -30.16
C GLY A 19 21.80 -0.77 -29.04
N TYR A 20 20.94 0.14 -29.46
CA TYR A 20 20.26 1.11 -28.59
C TYR A 20 18.96 0.53 -28.03
N ILE A 21 18.72 0.72 -26.72
CA ILE A 21 17.44 0.45 -26.09
C ILE A 21 16.67 1.77 -25.91
N SER A 22 15.42 1.81 -26.34
CA SER A 22 14.61 3.02 -26.18
C SER A 22 14.26 3.25 -24.69
N PRO A 23 14.03 4.50 -24.25
CA PRO A 23 13.60 4.78 -22.88
C PRO A 23 12.29 4.07 -22.51
N SER A 24 11.37 3.90 -23.46
CA SER A 24 10.11 3.17 -23.25
C SER A 24 10.36 1.70 -22.99
N ASP A 25 11.20 1.06 -23.79
CA ASP A 25 11.54 -0.35 -23.63
C ASP A 25 12.28 -0.59 -22.30
N PHE A 26 13.21 0.32 -21.96
CA PHE A 26 13.89 0.26 -20.67
C PHE A 26 12.90 0.33 -19.49
N ASN A 27 11.93 1.24 -19.55
CA ASN A 27 10.92 1.37 -18.50
C ASN A 27 10.04 0.12 -18.41
N LEU A 28 9.66 -0.46 -19.54
CA LEU A 28 8.87 -1.70 -19.57
C LEU A 28 9.65 -2.88 -18.93
N PHE A 29 10.91 -3.06 -19.31
CA PHE A 29 11.75 -4.10 -18.72
C PHE A 29 12.00 -3.87 -17.24
N ALA A 30 12.24 -2.62 -16.83
CA ALA A 30 12.42 -2.28 -15.42
C ALA A 30 11.16 -2.58 -14.59
N GLN A 31 9.97 -2.28 -15.12
CA GLN A 31 8.70 -2.59 -14.48
C GLN A 31 8.51 -4.11 -14.33
N ASN A 32 8.74 -4.88 -15.39
CA ASN A 32 8.63 -6.33 -15.34
C ASN A 32 9.62 -6.94 -14.33
N SER A 33 10.87 -6.48 -14.34
CA SER A 33 11.88 -6.96 -13.37
C SER A 33 11.51 -6.64 -11.92
N GLN A 34 10.91 -5.47 -11.66
CA GLN A 34 10.41 -5.14 -10.33
C GLN A 34 9.28 -6.08 -9.89
N MET A 35 8.36 -6.42 -10.80
CA MET A 35 7.30 -7.40 -10.52
C MET A 35 7.87 -8.79 -10.21
N GLU A 36 8.81 -9.26 -11.03
CA GLU A 36 9.46 -10.56 -10.80
C GLU A 36 10.17 -10.62 -9.43
N ILE A 37 10.90 -9.57 -9.07
CA ILE A 37 11.56 -9.47 -7.76
C ILE A 37 10.52 -9.50 -6.64
N PHE A 38 9.44 -8.73 -6.75
CA PHE A 38 8.37 -8.73 -5.77
C PHE A 38 7.74 -10.12 -5.62
N GLU A 39 7.39 -10.77 -6.72
CA GLU A 39 6.76 -12.10 -6.71
C GLU A 39 7.68 -13.17 -6.11
N GLU A 40 8.98 -13.11 -6.36
CA GLU A 40 9.96 -14.01 -5.77
C GLU A 40 10.01 -13.88 -4.24
N TYR A 41 10.15 -12.65 -3.72
CA TYR A 41 10.16 -12.41 -2.28
C TYR A 41 8.81 -12.72 -1.63
N PHE A 42 7.71 -12.38 -2.27
CA PHE A 42 6.37 -12.68 -1.78
C PHE A 42 6.09 -14.19 -1.76
N SER A 43 6.56 -14.93 -2.75
CA SER A 43 6.49 -16.39 -2.76
C SER A 43 7.30 -16.99 -1.61
N SER A 44 8.50 -16.47 -1.35
CA SER A 44 9.35 -16.91 -0.24
C SER A 44 8.70 -16.63 1.11
N TYR A 45 8.11 -15.45 1.29
CA TYR A 45 7.32 -15.08 2.47
C TYR A 45 6.16 -16.06 2.71
N ASN A 46 5.37 -16.35 1.67
CA ASN A 46 4.25 -17.28 1.77
C ASN A 46 4.69 -18.71 2.09
N LYS A 47 5.84 -19.16 1.58
CA LYS A 47 6.39 -20.50 1.91
C LYS A 47 6.73 -20.61 3.40
N VAL A 48 7.31 -19.58 4.00
CA VAL A 48 7.62 -19.56 5.42
C VAL A 48 6.34 -19.62 6.25
N ILE A 49 5.34 -18.79 5.95
CA ILE A 49 4.05 -18.79 6.65
C ILE A 49 3.34 -20.14 6.52
N ASN A 50 3.31 -20.71 5.33
CA ASN A 50 2.66 -22.01 5.11
C ASN A 50 3.39 -23.15 5.85
N ALA A 51 4.71 -23.10 5.90
CA ALA A 51 5.49 -24.08 6.66
C ALA A 51 5.22 -23.99 8.16
N GLU A 52 5.13 -22.80 8.73
CA GLU A 52 4.78 -22.59 10.14
C GLU A 52 3.36 -23.03 10.44
N ASN A 53 2.40 -22.69 9.59
CA ASN A 53 1.02 -23.14 9.73
C ASN A 53 0.90 -24.67 9.67
N ALA A 54 1.69 -25.34 8.83
CA ALA A 54 1.71 -26.79 8.71
C ALA A 54 2.33 -27.50 9.93
N ARG A 55 3.27 -26.83 10.62
CA ARG A 55 3.90 -27.39 11.84
C ARG A 55 2.93 -27.52 13.01
N GLY A 56 1.84 -26.74 13.03
CA GLY A 56 0.80 -26.84 14.05
C GLY A 56 1.30 -26.61 15.48
N SER A 57 2.46 -25.98 15.65
CA SER A 57 3.13 -25.87 16.97
C SER A 57 2.46 -24.86 17.92
N GLY A 58 1.40 -24.20 17.51
CA GLY A 58 0.62 -23.27 18.35
C GLY A 58 1.40 -22.06 18.88
N VAL A 59 2.64 -21.90 18.54
CA VAL A 59 3.53 -20.81 19.00
C VAL A 59 3.34 -19.52 18.22
N GLY A 60 2.42 -19.50 17.27
CA GLY A 60 1.77 -18.30 16.74
C GLY A 60 2.64 -17.29 15.98
N TYR A 61 3.93 -17.50 15.80
CA TYR A 61 4.79 -16.58 15.08
C TYR A 61 5.56 -17.34 14.00
N ALA A 62 5.21 -17.06 12.73
CA ALA A 62 6.12 -17.37 11.65
C ALA A 62 7.38 -16.52 11.87
N ASP A 63 8.52 -17.15 12.09
CA ASP A 63 9.81 -16.48 12.14
C ASP A 63 10.20 -16.12 10.70
N ILE A 64 9.63 -15.01 10.24
CA ILE A 64 9.90 -14.48 8.91
C ILE A 64 11.28 -13.87 8.96
N GLU A 65 12.17 -14.35 8.12
CA GLU A 65 13.50 -13.78 8.02
C GLU A 65 13.41 -12.27 7.77
N GLN A 66 13.98 -11.50 8.69
CA GLN A 66 13.94 -10.03 8.64
C GLN A 66 14.32 -9.46 7.26
N PRO A 67 15.31 -9.99 6.51
CA PRO A 67 15.62 -9.50 5.17
C PRO A 67 14.48 -9.61 4.17
N ILE A 68 13.62 -10.63 4.27
CA ILE A 68 12.46 -10.76 3.39
C ILE A 68 11.42 -9.70 3.70
N ALA A 69 11.15 -9.46 4.98
CA ALA A 69 10.21 -8.44 5.42
C ALA A 69 10.68 -7.03 5.00
N GLU A 70 11.95 -6.71 5.20
CA GLU A 70 12.54 -5.43 4.82
C GLU A 70 12.45 -5.16 3.31
N VAL A 71 12.69 -6.18 2.47
CA VAL A 71 12.55 -6.03 1.02
C VAL A 71 11.10 -5.78 0.62
N LEU A 72 10.13 -6.49 1.22
CA LEU A 72 8.71 -6.30 0.93
C LEU A 72 8.22 -4.91 1.35
N GLU A 73 8.76 -4.32 2.41
CA GLU A 73 8.43 -2.96 2.84
C GLU A 73 8.74 -1.89 1.77
N TYR A 74 9.75 -2.08 0.92
CA TYR A 74 10.04 -1.16 -0.17
C TYR A 74 8.93 -1.08 -1.23
N PHE A 75 8.13 -2.13 -1.35
CA PHE A 75 6.99 -2.19 -2.27
C PHE A 75 5.68 -1.75 -1.60
N LEU A 76 5.66 -1.62 -0.27
CA LEU A 76 4.48 -1.23 0.49
C LEU A 76 4.19 0.26 0.28
N ARG A 77 2.93 0.55 -0.02
CA ARG A 77 2.42 1.91 -0.10
C ARG A 77 1.16 2.06 0.73
N THR A 78 1.11 3.12 1.52
CA THR A 78 -0.08 3.46 2.31
C THR A 78 -0.72 4.70 1.72
N ASP A 79 -2.00 4.64 1.41
CA ASP A 79 -2.75 5.76 0.87
C ASP A 79 -4.17 5.80 1.41
N TYR A 80 -4.83 6.93 1.23
CA TYR A 80 -6.22 7.13 1.66
C TYR A 80 -7.16 6.78 0.51
N LEU A 81 -8.18 5.97 0.81
CA LEU A 81 -9.23 5.65 -0.13
C LEU A 81 -10.24 6.80 -0.19
N SER A 82 -10.54 7.29 -1.38
CA SER A 82 -11.56 8.30 -1.59
C SER A 82 -12.96 7.69 -1.50
N LYS A 83 -13.82 8.27 -0.68
CA LYS A 83 -15.22 7.84 -0.56
C LYS A 83 -16.00 8.27 -1.81
N VAL A 84 -16.64 7.31 -2.47
CA VAL A 84 -17.46 7.54 -3.67
C VAL A 84 -18.96 7.55 -3.32
N ALA A 85 -19.37 6.71 -2.37
CA ALA A 85 -20.75 6.63 -1.87
C ALA A 85 -20.75 6.17 -0.42
N ALA A 86 -21.91 6.05 0.23
CA ALA A 86 -22.05 5.71 1.65
C ALA A 86 -21.18 4.53 2.09
N ASN A 87 -21.16 3.45 1.29
CA ASN A 87 -20.41 2.21 1.60
C ASN A 87 -19.42 1.83 0.47
N ARG A 88 -18.98 2.80 -0.33
CA ARG A 88 -18.09 2.54 -1.47
C ARG A 88 -16.91 3.48 -1.45
N PHE A 89 -15.73 2.90 -1.59
CA PHE A 89 -14.46 3.60 -1.72
C PHE A 89 -13.82 3.25 -3.06
N SER A 90 -13.15 4.23 -3.67
CA SER A 90 -12.38 3.97 -4.89
C SER A 90 -10.99 3.46 -4.53
N MET A 91 -10.55 2.44 -5.25
CA MET A 91 -9.15 2.02 -5.22
C MET A 91 -8.24 3.08 -5.87
N PRO A 92 -6.99 3.18 -5.44
CA PRO A 92 -6.01 3.98 -6.15
C PRO A 92 -5.94 3.56 -7.62
N SER A 93 -5.91 4.53 -8.52
CA SER A 93 -5.78 4.27 -9.95
C SER A 93 -4.73 5.18 -10.56
N LEU A 94 -4.19 4.80 -11.70
CA LEU A 94 -3.16 5.56 -12.40
C LEU A 94 -3.57 7.01 -12.65
N THR A 95 -4.86 7.25 -12.89
CA THR A 95 -5.42 8.59 -13.15
C THR A 95 -5.59 9.45 -11.90
N THR A 96 -5.85 8.85 -10.73
CA THR A 96 -6.14 9.58 -9.48
C THR A 96 -4.90 9.73 -8.60
N THR A 97 -4.04 8.73 -8.55
CA THR A 97 -2.89 8.69 -7.65
C THR A 97 -1.54 8.57 -8.37
N GLY A 98 -1.57 8.39 -9.70
CA GLY A 98 -0.37 8.20 -10.51
C GLY A 98 0.27 6.81 -10.38
N TYR A 99 -0.40 5.87 -9.72
CA TYR A 99 0.01 4.47 -9.63
C TYR A 99 -1.21 3.56 -9.54
N GLU A 100 -1.03 2.31 -9.89
CA GLU A 100 -2.03 1.25 -9.77
C GLU A 100 -1.60 0.27 -8.67
N ALA A 101 -2.53 -0.09 -7.79
CA ALA A 101 -2.25 -1.04 -6.73
C ALA A 101 -2.34 -2.47 -7.30
N TYR A 102 -1.24 -3.22 -7.23
CA TYR A 102 -1.19 -4.62 -7.63
C TYR A 102 -1.95 -5.52 -6.65
N MET A 103 -1.81 -5.27 -5.35
CA MET A 103 -2.44 -6.04 -4.29
C MET A 103 -2.88 -5.13 -3.15
N LEU A 104 -4.03 -5.43 -2.57
CA LEU A 104 -4.51 -4.80 -1.35
C LEU A 104 -4.17 -5.71 -0.17
N LEU A 105 -3.34 -5.21 0.75
CA LEU A 105 -2.94 -5.96 1.94
C LEU A 105 -3.90 -5.79 3.10
N ASP A 106 -4.27 -4.53 3.38
CA ASP A 106 -5.10 -4.21 4.54
C ASP A 106 -5.89 -2.92 4.30
N VAL A 107 -7.07 -2.83 4.89
CA VAL A 107 -7.90 -1.62 4.90
C VAL A 107 -8.21 -1.27 6.34
N LYS A 108 -7.66 -0.16 6.81
CA LYS A 108 -7.87 0.34 8.16
C LYS A 108 -8.86 1.48 8.16
N CYS A 109 -9.96 1.33 8.88
CA CYS A 109 -10.83 2.44 9.20
C CYS A 109 -10.26 3.21 10.39
N LYS A 110 -9.87 4.46 10.17
CA LYS A 110 -9.49 5.36 11.25
C LYS A 110 -10.75 6.09 11.72
N PRO A 111 -11.19 5.90 12.96
CA PRO A 111 -12.33 6.66 13.47
C PRO A 111 -11.97 8.15 13.47
N VAL A 112 -12.76 8.94 12.77
CA VAL A 112 -12.66 10.40 12.82
C VAL A 112 -13.61 10.88 13.90
N LEU A 113 -13.10 11.63 14.86
CA LEU A 113 -13.94 12.33 15.81
C LEU A 113 -14.75 13.38 15.01
N LEU A 114 -16.02 13.11 14.79
CA LEU A 114 -16.89 13.96 13.99
C LEU A 114 -17.08 15.34 14.61
N LYS A 115 -17.06 15.42 15.95
CA LYS A 115 -17.05 16.68 16.67
C LYS A 115 -16.62 16.50 18.13
N SER A 116 -15.85 17.44 18.65
CA SER A 116 -15.67 17.67 20.07
C SER A 116 -16.28 19.04 20.42
N GLY A 117 -17.10 19.10 21.44
CA GLY A 117 -17.70 20.31 21.93
C GLY A 117 -17.79 20.28 23.47
N THR A 118 -17.93 21.45 24.05
CA THR A 118 -18.29 21.60 25.44
C THR A 118 -19.78 21.78 25.56
N ASN A 119 -20.38 21.01 26.48
CA ASN A 119 -21.77 21.19 26.85
C ASN A 119 -22.06 22.65 27.29
N THR A 120 -22.99 23.32 26.67
CA THR A 120 -23.38 24.70 27.01
C THR A 120 -24.52 24.77 28.05
N ALA A 121 -25.33 23.73 28.16
CA ALA A 121 -26.42 23.67 29.14
C ALA A 121 -26.87 22.23 29.41
N VAL A 122 -27.50 22.02 30.56
CA VAL A 122 -28.27 20.82 30.86
C VAL A 122 -29.74 21.20 30.96
N VAL A 123 -30.56 20.70 30.07
CA VAL A 123 -32.02 20.98 30.06
C VAL A 123 -32.74 19.65 30.17
N SER A 124 -33.60 19.53 31.17
CA SER A 124 -34.43 18.33 31.39
C SER A 124 -33.64 17.00 31.41
N GLY A 125 -32.41 17.01 31.97
CA GLY A 125 -31.55 15.82 32.01
C GLY A 125 -30.79 15.49 30.73
N GLN A 126 -30.90 16.33 29.72
CA GLN A 126 -30.14 16.20 28.47
C GLN A 126 -29.00 17.21 28.40
N LEU A 127 -27.85 16.76 27.90
CA LEU A 127 -26.70 17.60 27.60
C LEU A 127 -26.95 18.31 26.26
N VAL A 128 -27.00 19.63 26.28
CA VAL A 128 -27.25 20.47 25.11
C VAL A 128 -25.97 21.25 24.76
N ASP A 129 -25.55 21.14 23.53
CA ASP A 129 -24.53 22.03 22.93
C ASP A 129 -25.21 22.86 21.82
N SER A 130 -25.55 24.09 22.13
CA SER A 130 -26.21 24.99 21.19
C SER A 130 -25.31 25.48 20.05
N THR A 131 -24.02 25.25 20.18
CA THR A 131 -23.02 25.64 19.17
C THR A 131 -22.64 24.47 18.24
N ALA A 132 -23.12 23.26 18.55
CA ALA A 132 -22.82 22.08 17.74
C ALA A 132 -23.60 22.10 16.43
N THR A 133 -22.90 22.19 15.34
CA THR A 133 -23.45 21.90 14.01
C THR A 133 -23.10 20.45 13.65
N PHE A 134 -24.08 19.57 13.73
CA PHE A 134 -23.91 18.20 13.22
C PHE A 134 -24.02 18.23 11.70
N LEU A 135 -23.05 17.64 11.00
CA LEU A 135 -23.21 17.40 9.57
C LEU A 135 -24.35 16.39 9.38
N ALA A 136 -25.31 16.73 8.54
CA ALA A 136 -26.53 15.96 8.29
C ALA A 136 -26.31 14.60 7.58
N ASP A 137 -25.06 14.16 7.45
CA ASP A 137 -24.66 12.99 6.67
C ASP A 137 -24.18 11.83 7.54
N VAL A 138 -24.90 11.50 8.58
CA VAL A 138 -24.71 10.22 9.29
C VAL A 138 -26.04 9.44 9.22
N SER A 139 -26.41 9.06 7.99
CA SER A 139 -27.47 8.09 7.75
C SER A 139 -26.99 7.02 6.79
#